data_59c15372480667d207410d7b7def9d38
#
_entry.id   59c15372480667d207410d7b7def9d38
#
_cell.length_a   1.000
_cell.length_b   1.000
_cell.length_c   1.000
_cell.angle_alpha   90.00
_cell.angle_beta   90.00
_cell.angle_gamma   90.00
#
_symmetry.space_group_name_H-M   'P 1'
#
loop_
_entity.id
_entity.type
_entity.pdbx_description
1 polymer ?
#
loop_
_entity_poly.entity_id
_entity_poly.type
_entity_poly.pdbx_seq_one_letter_code
_entity_poly.pdbx_strand_id
1 'polypeptide(L)'
;MKKHLFPVLLVLISLGSFAQDKVNFSEKFKKANQGKYKVEINEVKELLHIMIAITNSGKENDDMIQQEGQYYKDVRAYFKPYENEKIIKTFDSLMVASPYNYIFLTGNAISYQFKGNKLVKSEVFQFPATGVANIKIDENPITRYKKQIEDFAKKSRFKKFYADHKQFYTGLISDYNKKANVGKQWKWLENNFETKKNSYIVFCSPLINGLNYTGQFTNNNFTLIHMSLPPVDNFPNLTPLENELFNTRVMFTEIDHNYVGAPTKANKELINKVFADRKVWVNESANGTFAYPNPVKVFDEYMTYAVFLLYCKDHYDQATLEKVTKDIIGLMDDRGFPKMKIFTENLFKIRSAHPNEKIDQWYPEFLKTFADKK
;
A
#
# COMPACT_ATOMS: atom_id res chain seq x y z
N MET A 1 -28.36 -0.36 15.70
CA MET A 1 -26.96 -0.68 16.03
C MET A 1 -26.09 0.09 15.04
N LYS A 2 -25.48 1.18 15.46
CA LYS A 2 -24.53 1.95 14.64
C LYS A 2 -23.23 1.12 14.59
N LYS A 3 -23.00 0.39 13.49
CA LYS A 3 -21.68 -0.16 13.21
C LYS A 3 -20.78 1.04 12.91
N HIS A 4 -19.89 1.32 13.83
CA HIS A 4 -18.80 2.26 13.62
C HIS A 4 -17.97 1.74 12.44
N LEU A 5 -18.03 2.44 11.30
CA LEU A 5 -16.97 2.37 10.32
C LEU A 5 -15.74 2.93 11.03
N PHE A 6 -14.93 2.06 11.64
CA PHE A 6 -13.60 2.43 12.05
C PHE A 6 -12.85 2.84 10.79
N PRO A 7 -12.26 4.04 10.76
CA PRO A 7 -11.34 4.36 9.69
C PRO A 7 -10.20 3.34 9.79
N VAL A 8 -10.09 2.49 8.78
CA VAL A 8 -8.89 1.65 8.60
C VAL A 8 -7.72 2.64 8.59
N LEU A 9 -6.94 2.62 9.66
CA LEU A 9 -5.72 3.41 9.75
C LEU A 9 -4.71 2.74 8.81
N LEU A 10 -4.73 3.14 7.54
CA LEU A 10 -3.72 2.79 6.56
C LEU A 10 -2.40 3.40 7.04
N VAL A 11 -1.65 2.64 7.83
CA VAL A 11 -0.29 3.00 8.21
C VAL A 11 0.60 2.70 7.01
N LEU A 12 0.76 3.68 6.14
CA LEU A 12 1.75 3.64 5.08
C LEU A 12 3.15 3.54 5.67
N ILE A 13 3.65 2.34 5.76
CA ILE A 13 5.07 2.12 5.97
C ILE A 13 5.73 2.16 4.59
N SER A 14 6.07 3.38 4.12
CA SER A 14 6.97 3.49 3.00
C SER A 14 8.31 2.90 3.42
N LEU A 15 8.74 1.86 2.73
CA LEU A 15 10.10 1.33 2.86
C LEU A 15 11.06 2.42 2.36
N GLY A 16 11.48 3.31 3.27
CA GLY A 16 12.47 4.33 2.96
C GLY A 16 13.79 3.66 2.59
N SER A 17 14.36 4.05 1.45
CA SER A 17 15.62 3.56 0.88
C SER A 17 16.82 3.90 1.78
N PHE A 18 17.09 3.11 2.81
CA PHE A 18 18.29 3.24 3.63
C PHE A 18 19.28 2.06 3.54
N ALA A 19 18.86 0.95 2.95
CA ALA A 19 19.74 -0.08 2.45
C ALA A 19 19.36 -0.28 0.99
N GLN A 20 20.34 -0.37 0.10
CA GLN A 20 20.07 -0.63 -1.30
C GLN A 20 19.51 -2.04 -1.41
N ASP A 21 18.19 -2.13 -1.60
CA ASP A 21 17.50 -3.39 -1.82
C ASP A 21 18.16 -4.10 -2.99
N LYS A 22 18.50 -5.37 -2.79
CA LYS A 22 19.18 -6.14 -3.82
C LYS A 22 18.16 -6.67 -4.82
N VAL A 23 18.02 -5.95 -5.92
CA VAL A 23 17.23 -6.35 -7.08
C VAL A 23 18.12 -6.33 -8.33
N ASN A 24 17.77 -7.14 -9.33
CA ASN A 24 18.46 -7.20 -10.62
C ASN A 24 17.45 -7.20 -11.76
N PHE A 25 17.28 -6.06 -12.40
CA PHE A 25 16.36 -5.91 -13.53
C PHE A 25 17.16 -6.09 -14.84
N SER A 26 17.21 -7.34 -15.32
CA SER A 26 17.79 -7.66 -16.63
C SER A 26 17.01 -7.00 -17.77
N GLU A 27 17.61 -6.84 -18.95
CA GLU A 27 16.91 -6.30 -20.13
C GLU A 27 15.66 -7.11 -20.49
N LYS A 28 15.71 -8.44 -20.33
CA LYS A 28 14.55 -9.32 -20.52
C LYS A 28 13.43 -8.98 -19.55
N PHE A 29 13.77 -8.75 -18.27
CA PHE A 29 12.77 -8.37 -17.24
C PHE A 29 12.17 -7.01 -17.55
N LYS A 30 12.99 -6.01 -17.85
CA LYS A 30 12.54 -4.66 -18.20
C LYS A 30 11.57 -4.69 -19.40
N LYS A 31 11.95 -5.33 -20.50
CA LYS A 31 11.12 -5.47 -21.70
C LYS A 31 9.77 -6.18 -21.40
N ALA A 32 9.78 -7.16 -20.52
CA ALA A 32 8.56 -7.90 -20.15
C ALA A 32 7.59 -7.08 -19.30
N ASN A 33 8.10 -6.12 -18.50
CA ASN A 33 7.32 -5.41 -17.47
C ASN A 33 7.12 -3.92 -17.77
N GLN A 34 7.88 -3.30 -18.67
CA GLN A 34 7.76 -1.89 -19.01
C GLN A 34 6.34 -1.49 -19.38
N GLY A 35 5.81 -0.47 -18.71
CA GLY A 35 4.46 0.06 -18.94
C GLY A 35 3.33 -0.88 -18.53
N LYS A 36 3.63 -1.91 -17.72
CA LYS A 36 2.64 -2.90 -17.29
C LYS A 36 2.45 -2.90 -15.79
N TYR A 37 1.23 -3.18 -15.36
CA TYR A 37 0.95 -3.58 -13.99
C TYR A 37 0.47 -5.04 -13.95
N LYS A 38 0.67 -5.67 -12.82
CA LYS A 38 0.23 -7.04 -12.53
C LYS A 38 -0.41 -7.09 -11.16
N VAL A 39 -1.56 -7.73 -11.06
CA VAL A 39 -2.16 -8.11 -9.78
C VAL A 39 -1.97 -9.60 -9.61
N GLU A 40 -1.47 -10.03 -8.46
CA GLU A 40 -1.18 -11.44 -8.20
C GLU A 40 -1.38 -11.84 -6.74
N ILE A 41 -1.58 -13.14 -6.53
CA ILE A 41 -1.42 -13.79 -5.23
C ILE A 41 -0.25 -14.78 -5.39
N ASN A 42 0.93 -14.38 -4.93
CA ASN A 42 2.17 -15.15 -5.06
C ASN A 42 2.20 -16.31 -4.05
N GLU A 43 2.50 -17.53 -4.51
CA GLU A 43 2.47 -18.74 -3.66
C GLU A 43 3.33 -18.63 -2.39
N VAL A 44 4.58 -18.14 -2.52
CA VAL A 44 5.49 -18.08 -1.37
C VAL A 44 5.02 -17.00 -0.39
N LYS A 45 4.59 -15.87 -0.92
CA LYS A 45 4.12 -14.76 -0.10
C LYS A 45 2.81 -15.12 0.61
N GLU A 46 1.89 -15.80 -0.07
CA GLU A 46 0.65 -16.28 0.53
C GLU A 46 0.91 -17.33 1.61
N LEU A 47 1.85 -18.28 1.38
CA LEU A 47 2.26 -19.23 2.40
C LEU A 47 2.73 -18.52 3.68
N LEU A 48 3.53 -17.46 3.56
CA LEU A 48 4.02 -16.73 4.74
C LEU A 48 2.89 -16.02 5.48
N HIS A 49 1.93 -15.43 4.78
CA HIS A 49 0.73 -14.86 5.42
C HIS A 49 -0.07 -15.95 6.15
N ILE A 50 -0.26 -17.13 5.55
CA ILE A 50 -0.90 -18.29 6.20
C ILE A 50 -0.13 -18.71 7.45
N MET A 51 1.20 -18.84 7.36
CA MET A 51 2.02 -19.23 8.51
C MET A 51 1.92 -18.18 9.65
N ILE A 52 1.88 -16.90 9.34
CA ILE A 52 1.68 -15.84 10.33
C ILE A 52 0.24 -15.88 10.89
N ALA A 53 -0.78 -16.09 10.06
CA ALA A 53 -2.18 -16.15 10.48
C ALA A 53 -2.48 -17.25 11.51
N ILE A 54 -1.66 -18.31 11.57
CA ILE A 54 -1.79 -19.38 12.55
C ILE A 54 -0.87 -19.25 13.76
N THR A 55 -0.03 -18.19 13.86
CA THR A 55 0.69 -17.83 15.09
C THR A 55 -0.27 -17.26 16.14
N ASN A 56 0.17 -17.15 17.40
CA ASN A 56 -0.63 -16.44 18.40
C ASN A 56 -0.72 -14.95 18.09
N SER A 57 0.39 -14.32 17.73
CA SER A 57 0.43 -12.92 17.32
C SER A 57 -0.54 -12.62 16.15
N GLY A 58 -0.58 -13.49 15.14
CA GLY A 58 -1.51 -13.31 14.00
C GLY A 58 -2.98 -13.52 14.37
N LYS A 59 -3.28 -14.35 15.40
CA LYS A 59 -4.64 -14.55 15.92
C LYS A 59 -5.13 -13.41 16.82
N GLU A 60 -4.22 -12.69 17.44
CA GLU A 60 -4.52 -11.63 18.41
C GLU A 60 -4.43 -10.22 17.82
N ASN A 61 -3.90 -10.09 16.59
CA ASN A 61 -3.70 -8.81 15.93
C ASN A 61 -4.41 -8.78 14.56
N ASP A 62 -5.59 -8.19 14.52
CA ASP A 62 -6.41 -8.06 13.33
C ASP A 62 -5.86 -7.01 12.34
N ASP A 63 -5.11 -6.01 12.79
CA ASP A 63 -4.37 -5.12 11.88
C ASP A 63 -3.33 -5.89 11.05
N MET A 64 -2.70 -6.90 11.64
CA MET A 64 -1.69 -7.73 10.97
C MET A 64 -2.33 -8.72 10.00
N ILE A 65 -3.39 -9.39 10.44
CA ILE A 65 -4.06 -10.46 9.69
C ILE A 65 -5.56 -10.20 9.67
N GLN A 66 -6.15 -10.14 8.47
CA GLN A 66 -7.60 -10.11 8.30
C GLN A 66 -8.21 -11.38 8.89
N GLN A 67 -9.01 -11.21 9.96
CA GLN A 67 -9.59 -12.31 10.73
C GLN A 67 -11.05 -12.58 10.37
N GLU A 68 -11.61 -11.80 9.43
CA GLU A 68 -12.96 -11.99 8.94
C GLU A 68 -12.99 -12.74 7.60
N GLY A 69 -14.18 -13.24 7.24
CA GLY A 69 -14.43 -13.89 5.97
C GLY A 69 -14.15 -15.40 5.94
N GLN A 70 -14.60 -16.03 4.86
CA GLN A 70 -14.52 -17.49 4.73
C GLN A 70 -13.09 -17.98 4.56
N TYR A 71 -12.25 -17.23 3.83
CA TYR A 71 -10.87 -17.65 3.59
C TYR A 71 -10.04 -17.77 4.88
N TYR A 72 -10.18 -16.81 5.82
CA TYR A 72 -9.51 -16.91 7.11
C TYR A 72 -9.99 -18.14 7.90
N LYS A 73 -11.30 -18.43 7.87
CA LYS A 73 -11.85 -19.65 8.51
C LYS A 73 -11.28 -20.93 7.89
N ASP A 74 -11.15 -20.96 6.56
CA ASP A 74 -10.57 -22.10 5.84
C ASP A 74 -9.09 -22.28 6.20
N VAL A 75 -8.32 -21.19 6.25
CA VAL A 75 -6.92 -21.20 6.71
C VAL A 75 -6.82 -21.74 8.13
N ARG A 76 -7.63 -21.22 9.04
CA ARG A 76 -7.62 -21.64 10.45
C ARG A 76 -7.97 -23.11 10.61
N ALA A 77 -9.00 -23.59 9.90
CA ALA A 77 -9.42 -25.00 9.97
C ALA A 77 -8.38 -25.94 9.36
N TYR A 78 -7.87 -25.61 8.16
CA TYR A 78 -6.95 -26.48 7.43
C TYR A 78 -5.57 -26.59 8.11
N PHE A 79 -5.03 -25.46 8.58
CA PHE A 79 -3.69 -25.41 9.15
C PHE A 79 -3.63 -25.57 10.67
N LYS A 80 -4.77 -25.71 11.36
CA LYS A 80 -4.84 -25.97 12.81
C LYS A 80 -3.91 -27.09 13.31
N PRO A 81 -3.78 -28.25 12.63
CA PRO A 81 -2.87 -29.31 13.09
C PRO A 81 -1.38 -28.90 13.12
N TYR A 82 -1.02 -27.81 12.45
CA TYR A 82 0.36 -27.35 12.27
C TYR A 82 0.72 -26.11 13.11
N GLU A 83 -0.20 -25.57 13.92
CA GLU A 83 0.03 -24.37 14.76
C GLU A 83 1.20 -24.55 15.74
N ASN A 84 1.48 -25.79 16.16
CA ASN A 84 2.53 -26.12 17.09
C ASN A 84 3.89 -26.45 16.45
N GLU A 85 4.00 -26.35 15.12
CA GLU A 85 5.27 -26.58 14.44
C GLU A 85 6.32 -25.57 14.91
N LYS A 86 7.60 -26.04 15.00
CA LYS A 86 8.70 -25.21 15.48
C LYS A 86 8.83 -23.90 14.70
N ILE A 87 8.62 -23.91 13.39
CA ILE A 87 8.73 -22.71 12.55
C ILE A 87 7.62 -21.71 12.86
N ILE A 88 6.40 -22.16 13.17
CA ILE A 88 5.29 -21.29 13.56
C ILE A 88 5.59 -20.61 14.91
N LYS A 89 6.12 -21.35 15.89
CA LYS A 89 6.58 -20.76 17.16
C LYS A 89 7.73 -19.77 16.97
N THR A 90 8.63 -20.05 16.00
CA THR A 90 9.70 -19.12 15.66
C THR A 90 9.14 -17.84 15.06
N PHE A 91 8.18 -17.93 14.13
CA PHE A 91 7.54 -16.74 13.55
C PHE A 91 6.74 -15.96 14.59
N ASP A 92 6.04 -16.63 15.49
CA ASP A 92 5.36 -15.98 16.61
C ASP A 92 6.35 -15.18 17.48
N SER A 93 7.47 -15.79 17.87
CA SER A 93 8.53 -15.09 18.63
C SER A 93 9.11 -13.88 17.88
N LEU A 94 9.23 -13.96 16.57
CA LEU A 94 9.66 -12.81 15.75
C LEU A 94 8.62 -11.68 15.77
N MET A 95 7.32 -11.99 15.65
CA MET A 95 6.25 -10.98 15.72
C MET A 95 6.20 -10.31 17.11
N VAL A 96 6.34 -11.08 18.18
CA VAL A 96 6.43 -10.56 19.57
C VAL A 96 7.64 -9.65 19.74
N ALA A 97 8.79 -10.00 19.17
CA ALA A 97 10.01 -9.19 19.23
C ALA A 97 9.88 -7.86 18.50
N SER A 98 9.21 -7.84 17.35
CA SER A 98 8.92 -6.62 16.59
C SER A 98 7.85 -6.88 15.51
N PRO A 99 6.80 -6.05 15.41
CA PRO A 99 5.78 -6.16 14.37
C PRO A 99 6.39 -5.95 12.95
N TYR A 100 7.52 -5.26 12.84
CA TYR A 100 8.22 -5.08 11.55
C TYR A 100 8.74 -6.39 10.96
N ASN A 101 8.88 -7.45 11.77
CA ASN A 101 9.23 -8.77 11.27
C ASN A 101 8.18 -9.34 10.31
N TYR A 102 6.91 -8.90 10.42
CA TYR A 102 5.89 -9.18 9.42
C TYR A 102 6.32 -8.70 8.02
N ILE A 103 6.78 -7.45 7.92
CA ILE A 103 7.23 -6.87 6.65
C ILE A 103 8.53 -7.53 6.17
N PHE A 104 9.47 -7.81 7.07
CA PHE A 104 10.71 -8.51 6.71
C PHE A 104 10.45 -9.92 6.17
N LEU A 105 9.53 -10.67 6.76
CA LEU A 105 9.15 -11.99 6.26
C LEU A 105 8.39 -11.89 4.94
N THR A 106 7.29 -11.16 4.91
CA THR A 106 6.39 -11.11 3.74
C THR A 106 6.97 -10.31 2.58
N GLY A 107 7.77 -9.26 2.84
CA GLY A 107 8.48 -8.48 1.82
C GLY A 107 9.59 -9.27 1.14
N ASN A 108 10.30 -10.12 1.88
CA ASN A 108 11.33 -10.98 1.31
C ASN A 108 10.80 -12.26 0.66
N ALA A 109 9.49 -12.55 0.76
CA ALA A 109 8.88 -13.72 0.12
C ALA A 109 9.14 -13.79 -1.39
N ILE A 110 9.10 -12.64 -2.07
CA ILE A 110 9.31 -12.54 -3.53
C ILE A 110 10.77 -12.86 -3.95
N SER A 111 11.70 -12.99 -3.00
CA SER A 111 13.05 -13.47 -3.29
C SER A 111 13.13 -14.98 -3.58
N TYR A 112 12.00 -15.67 -3.46
CA TYR A 112 11.88 -17.10 -3.75
C TYR A 112 10.60 -17.42 -4.53
N GLN A 113 10.66 -18.53 -5.25
CA GLN A 113 9.51 -19.15 -5.92
C GLN A 113 9.54 -20.65 -5.71
N PHE A 114 8.37 -21.29 -5.72
CA PHE A 114 8.32 -22.75 -5.66
C PHE A 114 8.68 -23.41 -7.00
N LYS A 115 9.59 -24.37 -6.97
CA LYS A 115 9.79 -25.38 -8.02
C LYS A 115 9.52 -26.76 -7.41
N GLY A 116 8.38 -27.33 -7.69
CA GLY A 116 7.85 -28.45 -6.90
C GLY A 116 7.68 -28.03 -5.44
N ASN A 117 8.23 -28.78 -4.49
CA ASN A 117 8.20 -28.47 -3.06
C ASN A 117 9.45 -27.75 -2.55
N LYS A 118 10.29 -27.24 -3.47
CA LYS A 118 11.53 -26.54 -3.13
C LYS A 118 11.43 -25.06 -3.43
N LEU A 119 12.00 -24.25 -2.56
CA LEU A 119 12.17 -22.82 -2.77
C LEU A 119 13.44 -22.57 -3.60
N VAL A 120 13.29 -21.94 -4.74
CA VAL A 120 14.38 -21.52 -5.63
C VAL A 120 14.49 -20.01 -5.58
N LYS A 121 15.73 -19.50 -5.46
CA LYS A 121 15.98 -18.05 -5.42
C LYS A 121 15.50 -17.37 -6.70
N SER A 122 14.92 -16.19 -6.55
CA SER A 122 14.66 -15.27 -7.65
C SER A 122 15.96 -14.66 -8.15
N GLU A 123 16.13 -14.60 -9.46
CA GLU A 123 17.22 -13.85 -10.09
C GLU A 123 16.97 -12.34 -10.07
N VAL A 124 15.71 -11.93 -9.90
CA VAL A 124 15.26 -10.55 -9.94
C VAL A 124 15.26 -9.92 -8.54
N PHE A 125 14.54 -10.52 -7.61
CA PHE A 125 14.40 -10.02 -6.24
C PHE A 125 15.32 -10.83 -5.32
N GLN A 126 16.54 -10.37 -5.09
CA GLN A 126 17.53 -11.12 -4.30
C GLN A 126 17.39 -10.90 -2.80
N PHE A 127 17.16 -9.65 -2.38
CA PHE A 127 16.92 -9.25 -1.00
C PHE A 127 16.08 -7.97 -0.96
N PRO A 128 14.76 -8.07 -1.25
CA PRO A 128 13.92 -6.91 -1.51
C PRO A 128 13.50 -6.10 -0.28
N ALA A 129 13.56 -6.66 0.92
CA ALA A 129 13.21 -5.93 2.15
C ALA A 129 14.36 -5.98 3.14
N THR A 130 15.28 -5.02 3.05
CA THR A 130 16.49 -4.90 3.88
C THR A 130 16.33 -3.93 5.03
N GLY A 131 15.33 -3.03 4.99
CA GLY A 131 15.09 -2.03 6.02
C GLY A 131 13.63 -1.57 6.10
N VAL A 132 13.16 -1.30 7.30
CA VAL A 132 11.82 -0.76 7.61
C VAL A 132 11.92 0.14 8.84
N ALA A 133 11.36 1.36 8.82
CA ALA A 133 11.28 2.26 9.97
C ALA A 133 12.60 2.41 10.75
N ASN A 134 13.70 2.61 10.03
CA ASN A 134 15.07 2.71 10.58
C ASN A 134 15.66 1.40 11.14
N ILE A 135 14.93 0.28 11.10
CA ILE A 135 15.45 -1.05 11.42
C ILE A 135 16.00 -1.69 10.15
N LYS A 136 17.22 -2.24 10.21
CA LYS A 136 17.85 -2.95 9.11
C LYS A 136 18.11 -4.40 9.48
N ILE A 137 18.08 -5.27 8.48
CA ILE A 137 18.47 -6.68 8.62
C ILE A 137 19.57 -7.01 7.60
N ASP A 138 20.54 -7.79 8.03
CA ASP A 138 21.70 -8.15 7.21
C ASP A 138 21.51 -9.47 6.48
N GLU A 139 20.54 -10.29 6.93
CA GLU A 139 20.23 -11.59 6.35
C GLU A 139 18.77 -11.66 5.92
N ASN A 140 18.52 -12.18 4.71
CA ASN A 140 17.17 -12.45 4.23
C ASN A 140 16.54 -13.59 5.07
N PRO A 141 15.44 -13.34 5.79
CA PRO A 141 14.83 -14.32 6.68
C PRO A 141 14.31 -15.55 5.94
N ILE A 142 13.96 -15.42 4.66
CA ILE A 142 13.52 -16.58 3.87
C ILE A 142 14.72 -17.50 3.58
N THR A 143 15.92 -16.96 3.38
CA THR A 143 17.14 -17.75 3.26
C THR A 143 17.41 -18.51 4.56
N ARG A 144 17.31 -17.82 5.70
CA ARG A 144 17.56 -18.38 7.04
C ARG A 144 16.62 -19.54 7.36
N TYR A 145 15.35 -19.38 7.05
CA TYR A 145 14.29 -20.37 7.41
C TYR A 145 13.88 -21.26 6.23
N LYS A 146 14.59 -21.22 5.11
CA LYS A 146 14.24 -21.89 3.86
C LYS A 146 13.80 -23.34 4.04
N LYS A 147 14.64 -24.13 4.73
CA LYS A 147 14.37 -25.57 4.94
C LYS A 147 13.09 -25.79 5.76
N GLN A 148 12.89 -25.00 6.82
CA GLN A 148 11.72 -25.12 7.69
C GLN A 148 10.44 -24.71 6.96
N ILE A 149 10.50 -23.69 6.09
CA ILE A 149 9.37 -23.25 5.26
C ILE A 149 9.01 -24.31 4.23
N GLU A 150 10.03 -24.93 3.57
CA GLU A 150 9.82 -26.05 2.64
C GLU A 150 9.17 -27.24 3.34
N ASP A 151 9.67 -27.61 4.53
CA ASP A 151 9.15 -28.73 5.31
C ASP A 151 7.72 -28.48 5.77
N PHE A 152 7.42 -27.27 6.24
CA PHE A 152 6.05 -26.85 6.57
C PHE A 152 5.12 -26.95 5.37
N ALA A 153 5.51 -26.36 4.23
CA ALA A 153 4.71 -26.39 3.01
C ALA A 153 4.42 -27.82 2.53
N LYS A 154 5.41 -28.71 2.62
CA LYS A 154 5.26 -30.12 2.27
C LYS A 154 4.34 -30.85 3.26
N LYS A 155 4.60 -30.73 4.57
CA LYS A 155 3.88 -31.41 5.64
C LYS A 155 2.41 -31.01 5.69
N SER A 156 2.14 -29.71 5.56
CA SER A 156 0.79 -29.13 5.57
C SER A 156 0.05 -29.29 4.23
N ARG A 157 0.71 -29.83 3.20
CA ARG A 157 0.15 -29.89 1.84
C ARG A 157 -0.32 -28.51 1.33
N PHE A 158 0.43 -27.45 1.64
CA PHE A 158 0.09 -26.08 1.26
C PHE A 158 -0.30 -25.96 -0.21
N LYS A 159 0.44 -26.60 -1.12
CA LYS A 159 0.13 -26.51 -2.56
C LYS A 159 -1.25 -27.03 -2.93
N LYS A 160 -1.76 -28.03 -2.20
CA LYS A 160 -3.14 -28.50 -2.39
C LYS A 160 -4.11 -27.39 -1.93
N PHE A 161 -3.92 -26.83 -0.73
CA PHE A 161 -4.75 -25.74 -0.24
C PHE A 161 -4.77 -24.55 -1.22
N TYR A 162 -3.60 -24.13 -1.70
CA TYR A 162 -3.47 -23.06 -2.66
C TYR A 162 -4.19 -23.35 -3.99
N ALA A 163 -4.05 -24.58 -4.50
CA ALA A 163 -4.73 -25.00 -5.72
C ALA A 163 -6.25 -25.09 -5.55
N ASP A 164 -6.74 -25.57 -4.42
CA ASP A 164 -8.17 -25.65 -4.09
C ASP A 164 -8.82 -24.25 -4.03
N HIS A 165 -8.04 -23.20 -3.67
CA HIS A 165 -8.50 -21.80 -3.62
C HIS A 165 -8.21 -20.99 -4.91
N LYS A 166 -7.70 -21.62 -5.97
CA LYS A 166 -7.32 -20.92 -7.20
C LYS A 166 -8.46 -20.12 -7.83
N GLN A 167 -9.68 -20.65 -7.83
CA GLN A 167 -10.85 -19.95 -8.37
C GLN A 167 -11.17 -18.71 -7.54
N PHE A 168 -11.11 -18.81 -6.23
CA PHE A 168 -11.28 -17.68 -5.31
C PHE A 168 -10.22 -16.59 -5.56
N TYR A 169 -8.94 -16.95 -5.66
CA TYR A 169 -7.86 -16.01 -5.99
C TYR A 169 -8.05 -15.32 -7.35
N THR A 170 -8.52 -16.08 -8.35
CA THR A 170 -8.84 -15.50 -9.68
C THR A 170 -9.95 -14.47 -9.57
N GLY A 171 -10.95 -14.70 -8.72
CA GLY A 171 -12.01 -13.74 -8.41
C GLY A 171 -11.47 -12.45 -7.82
N LEU A 172 -10.62 -12.53 -6.78
CA LEU A 172 -10.00 -11.38 -6.15
C LEU A 172 -9.15 -10.55 -7.13
N ILE A 173 -8.33 -11.22 -7.94
CA ILE A 173 -7.51 -10.55 -8.99
C ILE A 173 -8.42 -9.84 -10.00
N SER A 174 -9.52 -10.50 -10.43
CA SER A 174 -10.50 -9.90 -11.33
C SER A 174 -11.17 -8.67 -10.73
N ASP A 175 -11.55 -8.74 -9.46
CA ASP A 175 -12.16 -7.61 -8.74
C ASP A 175 -11.21 -6.42 -8.65
N TYR A 176 -9.94 -6.66 -8.36
CA TYR A 176 -8.91 -5.61 -8.40
C TYR A 176 -8.86 -4.90 -9.74
N ASN A 177 -8.80 -5.69 -10.83
CA ASN A 177 -8.73 -5.13 -12.20
C ASN A 177 -9.99 -4.34 -12.58
N LYS A 178 -11.17 -4.73 -12.06
CA LYS A 178 -12.45 -4.11 -12.40
C LYS A 178 -12.80 -2.91 -11.50
N LYS A 179 -12.45 -2.96 -10.22
CA LYS A 179 -12.93 -1.99 -9.21
C LYS A 179 -11.85 -0.99 -8.77
N ALA A 180 -10.56 -1.38 -8.78
CA ALA A 180 -9.49 -0.49 -8.32
C ALA A 180 -8.88 0.40 -9.40
N ASN A 181 -9.15 0.14 -10.68
CA ASN A 181 -8.74 0.99 -11.82
C ASN A 181 -7.23 1.35 -11.87
N VAL A 182 -6.34 0.48 -11.40
CA VAL A 182 -4.89 0.75 -11.26
C VAL A 182 -4.27 1.35 -12.52
N GLY A 183 -4.53 0.78 -13.69
CA GLY A 183 -3.95 1.25 -14.94
C GLY A 183 -4.44 2.64 -15.36
N LYS A 184 -5.71 2.97 -15.10
CA LYS A 184 -6.30 4.29 -15.38
C LYS A 184 -5.72 5.36 -14.47
N GLN A 185 -5.60 5.04 -13.18
CA GLN A 185 -5.01 5.93 -12.17
C GLN A 185 -3.53 6.19 -12.46
N TRP A 186 -2.77 5.15 -12.74
CA TRP A 186 -1.35 5.26 -13.07
C TRP A 186 -1.12 6.12 -14.31
N LYS A 187 -1.88 5.88 -15.39
CA LYS A 187 -1.80 6.68 -16.62
C LYS A 187 -2.11 8.15 -16.35
N TRP A 188 -3.13 8.44 -15.54
CA TRP A 188 -3.48 9.80 -15.17
C TRP A 188 -2.36 10.48 -14.39
N LEU A 189 -1.80 9.82 -13.39
CA LEU A 189 -0.67 10.33 -12.59
C LEU A 189 0.54 10.64 -13.46
N GLU A 190 0.91 9.75 -14.38
CA GLU A 190 2.02 9.98 -15.30
C GLU A 190 1.76 11.11 -16.32
N ASN A 191 0.50 11.37 -16.65
CA ASN A 191 0.14 12.51 -17.48
C ASN A 191 0.18 13.83 -16.72
N ASN A 192 0.00 13.81 -15.39
CA ASN A 192 -0.11 15.01 -14.57
C ASN A 192 1.13 15.30 -13.71
N PHE A 193 2.11 14.39 -13.62
CA PHE A 193 3.38 14.55 -12.90
C PHE A 193 4.59 14.33 -13.83
N GLU A 194 5.74 14.93 -13.46
CA GLU A 194 7.01 14.65 -14.13
C GLU A 194 7.56 13.27 -13.78
N THR A 195 7.28 12.81 -12.56
CA THR A 195 7.69 11.49 -12.09
C THR A 195 7.16 10.38 -12.98
N LYS A 196 8.03 9.42 -13.31
CA LYS A 196 7.71 8.22 -14.08
C LYS A 196 8.06 6.95 -13.31
N LYS A 197 7.19 5.95 -13.40
CA LYS A 197 7.44 4.59 -12.90
C LYS A 197 7.34 3.60 -14.06
N ASN A 198 8.17 2.56 -14.02
CA ASN A 198 8.23 1.64 -15.15
C ASN A 198 7.24 0.48 -15.05
N SER A 199 6.91 0.05 -13.82
CA SER A 199 6.00 -1.08 -13.60
C SER A 199 5.41 -1.09 -12.21
N TYR A 200 4.24 -1.75 -12.06
CA TYR A 200 3.60 -2.01 -10.78
C TYR A 200 3.31 -3.50 -10.62
N ILE A 201 3.56 -4.04 -9.43
CA ILE A 201 3.07 -5.35 -8.99
C ILE A 201 2.24 -5.13 -7.73
N VAL A 202 0.98 -5.54 -7.77
CA VAL A 202 0.08 -5.56 -6.63
C VAL A 202 -0.07 -7.01 -6.18
N PHE A 203 0.46 -7.31 -5.02
CA PHE A 203 0.14 -8.55 -4.32
C PHE A 203 -1.09 -8.30 -3.44
N CYS A 204 -2.19 -8.99 -3.73
CA CYS A 204 -3.42 -8.88 -2.96
C CYS A 204 -3.68 -10.20 -2.24
N SER A 205 -3.60 -10.21 -0.91
CA SER A 205 -3.94 -11.40 -0.12
C SER A 205 -5.19 -11.15 0.71
N PRO A 206 -6.11 -12.13 0.79
CA PRO A 206 -7.27 -12.05 1.68
C PRO A 206 -6.91 -12.07 3.17
N LEU A 207 -5.64 -12.29 3.50
CA LEU A 207 -5.11 -12.24 4.86
C LEU A 207 -4.46 -10.89 5.22
N ILE A 208 -4.27 -9.98 4.26
CA ILE A 208 -3.76 -8.64 4.57
C ILE A 208 -4.90 -7.79 5.12
N ASN A 209 -4.62 -7.01 6.18
CA ASN A 209 -5.50 -6.00 6.73
C ASN A 209 -4.75 -4.65 6.88
N GLY A 210 -4.73 -4.05 8.05
CA GLY A 210 -4.13 -2.73 8.31
C GLY A 210 -2.62 -2.66 8.05
N LEU A 211 -1.86 -3.73 8.29
CA LEU A 211 -0.43 -3.78 7.97
C LEU A 211 -0.17 -4.05 6.47
N ASN A 212 -0.60 -3.13 5.62
CA ASN A 212 -0.24 -3.12 4.22
C ASN A 212 1.01 -2.24 3.99
N TYR A 213 1.72 -2.44 2.88
CA TYR A 213 2.94 -1.70 2.59
C TYR A 213 3.29 -1.67 1.11
N THR A 214 4.07 -0.65 0.73
CA THR A 214 4.59 -0.45 -0.62
C THR A 214 6.12 -0.38 -0.59
N GLY A 215 6.77 -1.08 -1.50
CA GLY A 215 8.21 -1.01 -1.75
C GLY A 215 8.50 -0.45 -3.14
N GLN A 216 9.53 0.40 -3.25
CA GLN A 216 10.04 0.87 -4.53
C GLN A 216 11.41 0.26 -4.79
N PHE A 217 11.57 -0.40 -5.92
CA PHE A 217 12.82 -1.00 -6.37
C PHE A 217 13.33 -0.28 -7.61
N THR A 218 14.59 0.16 -7.59
CA THR A 218 15.21 0.84 -8.73
C THR A 218 16.55 0.18 -9.04
N ASN A 219 16.70 -0.29 -10.28
CA ASN A 219 17.93 -0.87 -10.79
C ASN A 219 17.97 -0.73 -12.33
N ASN A 220 19.13 -0.47 -12.90
CA ASN A 220 19.34 -0.36 -14.36
C ASN A 220 18.33 0.59 -15.04
N ASN A 221 18.08 1.79 -14.46
CA ASN A 221 17.12 2.79 -14.94
C ASN A 221 15.69 2.27 -15.05
N PHE A 222 15.34 1.26 -14.28
CA PHE A 222 13.99 0.72 -14.19
C PHE A 222 13.48 0.81 -12.76
N THR A 223 12.34 1.44 -12.55
CA THR A 223 11.70 1.56 -11.25
C THR A 223 10.41 0.74 -11.24
N LEU A 224 10.34 -0.21 -10.32
CA LEU A 224 9.18 -1.04 -10.06
C LEU A 224 8.63 -0.73 -8.68
N ILE A 225 7.31 -0.57 -8.60
CA ILE A 225 6.56 -0.44 -7.35
C ILE A 225 5.92 -1.78 -7.04
N HIS A 226 6.15 -2.30 -5.85
CA HIS A 226 5.53 -3.52 -5.34
C HIS A 226 4.67 -3.20 -4.13
N MET A 227 3.38 -3.41 -4.26
CA MET A 227 2.38 -3.10 -3.24
C MET A 227 1.84 -4.39 -2.64
N SER A 228 1.71 -4.45 -1.32
CA SER A 228 1.10 -5.56 -0.59
C SER A 228 -0.16 -5.03 0.07
N LEU A 229 -1.31 -5.36 -0.51
CA LEU A 229 -2.58 -4.73 -0.20
C LEU A 229 -3.66 -5.76 0.15
N PRO A 230 -4.68 -5.39 0.94
CA PRO A 230 -5.86 -6.22 1.15
C PRO A 230 -6.67 -6.39 -0.15
N PRO A 231 -7.62 -7.30 -0.21
CA PRO A 231 -8.61 -7.36 -1.28
C PRO A 231 -9.38 -6.05 -1.41
N VAL A 232 -9.92 -5.80 -2.62
CA VAL A 232 -10.87 -4.69 -2.78
C VAL A 232 -12.16 -4.99 -2.04
N ASP A 233 -12.73 -3.98 -1.42
CA ASP A 233 -13.98 -4.08 -0.68
C ASP A 233 -15.19 -4.16 -1.63
N ASN A 234 -16.27 -4.75 -1.12
CA ASN A 234 -17.55 -4.78 -1.80
C ASN A 234 -18.67 -4.64 -0.77
N PHE A 235 -19.08 -3.40 -0.54
CA PHE A 235 -20.11 -3.07 0.44
C PHE A 235 -21.50 -3.26 -0.18
N PRO A 236 -22.34 -4.16 0.37
CA PRO A 236 -23.66 -4.47 -0.20
C PRO A 236 -24.67 -3.31 -0.10
N ASN A 237 -24.41 -2.34 0.76
CA ASN A 237 -25.22 -1.13 0.94
C ASN A 237 -24.79 0.05 0.06
N LEU A 238 -23.72 -0.10 -0.71
CA LEU A 238 -23.24 0.91 -1.65
C LEU A 238 -23.64 0.55 -3.08
N THR A 239 -23.89 1.57 -3.89
CA THR A 239 -24.08 1.40 -5.33
C THR A 239 -22.78 0.93 -6.01
N PRO A 240 -22.86 0.39 -7.23
CA PRO A 240 -21.64 0.02 -7.98
C PRO A 240 -20.64 1.17 -8.12
N LEU A 241 -21.10 2.40 -8.38
CA LEU A 241 -20.26 3.59 -8.49
C LEU A 241 -19.62 3.95 -7.14
N GLU A 242 -20.35 3.88 -6.04
CA GLU A 242 -19.80 4.16 -4.71
C GLU A 242 -18.75 3.13 -4.30
N ASN A 243 -18.97 1.84 -4.60
CA ASN A 243 -17.96 0.79 -4.39
C ASN A 243 -16.73 1.03 -5.27
N GLU A 244 -16.91 1.42 -6.54
CA GLU A 244 -15.79 1.78 -7.42
C GLU A 244 -14.99 2.96 -6.87
N LEU A 245 -15.67 4.05 -6.49
CA LEU A 245 -15.04 5.25 -5.94
C LEU A 245 -14.28 4.97 -4.65
N PHE A 246 -14.85 4.16 -3.76
CA PHE A 246 -14.19 3.75 -2.53
C PHE A 246 -12.87 3.01 -2.82
N ASN A 247 -12.91 1.96 -3.64
CA ASN A 247 -11.73 1.17 -3.97
C ASN A 247 -10.72 1.96 -4.81
N THR A 248 -11.21 2.81 -5.73
CA THR A 248 -10.35 3.71 -6.51
C THR A 248 -9.61 4.67 -5.61
N ARG A 249 -10.28 5.26 -4.62
CA ARG A 249 -9.64 6.12 -3.63
C ARG A 249 -8.54 5.40 -2.86
N VAL A 250 -8.87 4.24 -2.27
CA VAL A 250 -7.90 3.45 -1.49
C VAL A 250 -6.66 3.14 -2.33
N MET A 251 -6.85 2.71 -3.57
CA MET A 251 -5.74 2.40 -4.47
C MET A 251 -4.98 3.66 -4.91
N PHE A 252 -5.71 4.75 -5.20
CA PHE A 252 -5.12 6.00 -5.67
C PHE A 252 -4.18 6.59 -4.64
N THR A 253 -4.61 6.66 -3.38
CA THR A 253 -3.77 7.20 -2.30
C THR A 253 -2.51 6.38 -2.05
N GLU A 254 -2.51 5.09 -2.41
CA GLU A 254 -1.30 4.27 -2.36
C GLU A 254 -0.35 4.50 -3.55
N ILE A 255 -0.93 4.74 -4.74
CA ILE A 255 -0.13 4.96 -5.96
C ILE A 255 0.45 6.37 -5.99
N ASP A 256 -0.33 7.39 -5.65
CA ASP A 256 0.06 8.80 -5.82
C ASP A 256 1.15 9.25 -4.85
N HIS A 257 1.35 8.60 -3.70
CA HIS A 257 2.52 8.81 -2.86
C HIS A 257 3.86 8.69 -3.62
N ASN A 258 3.88 7.85 -4.67
CA ASN A 258 5.05 7.72 -5.54
C ASN A 258 5.25 8.91 -6.49
N TYR A 259 4.28 9.79 -6.62
CA TYR A 259 4.28 10.97 -7.51
C TYR A 259 4.36 12.27 -6.72
N VAL A 260 3.56 12.42 -5.68
CA VAL A 260 3.54 13.58 -4.79
C VAL A 260 4.89 13.80 -4.08
N GLY A 261 5.56 12.71 -3.69
CA GLY A 261 6.78 12.78 -2.87
C GLY A 261 7.96 13.53 -3.52
N ALA A 262 8.12 13.46 -4.84
CA ALA A 262 9.23 14.15 -5.52
C ALA A 262 9.09 15.69 -5.50
N PRO A 263 7.97 16.28 -5.96
CA PRO A 263 7.74 17.73 -5.87
C PRO A 263 7.64 18.22 -4.42
N THR A 264 7.09 17.43 -3.48
CA THR A 264 7.11 17.77 -2.05
C THR A 264 8.53 17.91 -1.53
N LYS A 265 9.41 16.96 -1.86
CA LYS A 265 10.83 17.03 -1.47
C LYS A 265 11.53 18.25 -2.08
N ALA A 266 11.27 18.56 -3.34
CA ALA A 266 11.84 19.73 -4.03
C ALA A 266 11.41 21.07 -3.38
N ASN A 267 10.21 21.11 -2.79
CA ASN A 267 9.65 22.31 -2.16
C ASN A 267 9.68 22.27 -0.62
N LYS A 268 10.49 21.39 -0.02
CA LYS A 268 10.55 21.14 1.42
C LYS A 268 10.72 22.40 2.27
N GLU A 269 11.57 23.34 1.85
CA GLU A 269 11.84 24.57 2.61
C GLU A 269 10.60 25.47 2.67
N LEU A 270 9.91 25.63 1.54
CA LEU A 270 8.67 26.40 1.47
C LEU A 270 7.54 25.72 2.26
N ILE A 271 7.42 24.41 2.18
CA ILE A 271 6.45 23.62 2.97
C ILE A 271 6.73 23.81 4.46
N ASN A 272 7.97 23.68 4.91
CA ASN A 272 8.33 23.87 6.31
C ASN A 272 7.99 25.28 6.80
N LYS A 273 8.09 26.29 5.94
CA LYS A 273 7.71 27.66 6.29
C LYS A 273 6.19 27.84 6.38
N VAL A 274 5.44 27.33 5.42
CA VAL A 274 3.99 27.50 5.31
C VAL A 274 3.24 26.67 6.36
N PHE A 275 3.70 25.45 6.60
CA PHE A 275 3.12 24.48 7.53
C PHE A 275 3.82 24.45 8.89
N ALA A 276 4.61 25.49 9.23
CA ALA A 276 5.40 25.57 10.46
C ALA A 276 4.56 25.37 11.74
N ASP A 277 3.40 25.99 11.80
CA ASP A 277 2.45 25.79 12.89
C ASP A 277 1.55 24.57 12.60
N ARG A 278 2.02 23.41 13.07
CA ARG A 278 1.33 22.13 12.85
C ARG A 278 -0.11 22.14 13.39
N LYS A 279 -0.38 22.85 14.49
CA LYS A 279 -1.71 22.88 15.14
C LYS A 279 -2.77 23.56 14.27
N VAL A 280 -2.37 24.42 13.36
CA VAL A 280 -3.28 25.03 12.36
C VAL A 280 -3.80 23.97 11.37
N TRP A 281 -2.95 22.97 11.06
CA TRP A 281 -3.18 21.98 10.00
C TRP A 281 -3.65 20.63 10.51
N VAL A 282 -3.36 20.31 11.78
CA VAL A 282 -3.62 18.99 12.34
C VAL A 282 -4.24 19.11 13.73
N ASN A 283 -5.34 18.44 13.96
CA ASN A 283 -5.87 18.20 15.31
C ASN A 283 -5.01 17.12 16.00
N GLU A 284 -4.10 17.54 16.87
CA GLU A 284 -3.16 16.65 17.55
C GLU A 284 -3.84 15.64 18.49
N SER A 285 -5.11 15.87 18.85
CA SER A 285 -5.90 14.94 19.67
C SER A 285 -6.56 13.84 18.88
N ALA A 286 -6.61 13.95 17.54
CA ALA A 286 -7.20 12.92 16.70
C ALA A 286 -6.28 11.69 16.60
N ASN A 287 -6.87 10.51 16.65
CA ASN A 287 -6.13 9.25 16.56
C ASN A 287 -5.39 9.14 15.21
N GLY A 288 -4.13 8.70 15.26
CA GLY A 288 -3.30 8.48 14.05
C GLY A 288 -2.54 9.71 13.56
N THR A 289 -2.81 10.93 14.04
CA THR A 289 -2.09 12.15 13.62
C THR A 289 -0.61 12.17 14.05
N PHE A 290 -0.23 11.32 15.00
CA PHE A 290 1.17 11.11 15.41
C PHE A 290 2.05 10.57 14.26
N ALA A 291 1.45 9.91 13.24
CA ALA A 291 2.17 9.41 12.06
C ALA A 291 2.66 10.55 11.13
N TYR A 292 2.16 11.77 11.33
CA TYR A 292 2.49 12.97 10.54
C TYR A 292 3.20 14.02 11.41
N PRO A 293 4.44 13.74 11.91
CA PRO A 293 5.07 14.51 12.98
C PRO A 293 5.66 15.87 12.51
N ASN A 294 5.72 16.13 11.22
CA ASN A 294 6.36 17.32 10.67
C ASN A 294 5.60 17.93 9.48
N PRO A 295 5.87 19.19 9.12
CA PRO A 295 5.19 19.91 8.05
C PRO A 295 5.12 19.16 6.71
N VAL A 296 6.22 18.49 6.33
CA VAL A 296 6.29 17.76 5.05
C VAL A 296 5.32 16.58 5.03
N LYS A 297 5.24 15.81 6.11
CA LYS A 297 4.31 14.68 6.23
C LYS A 297 2.85 15.14 6.28
N VAL A 298 2.59 16.26 6.94
CA VAL A 298 1.26 16.87 6.98
C VAL A 298 0.84 17.32 5.58
N PHE A 299 1.71 18.02 4.87
CA PHE A 299 1.45 18.47 3.50
C PHE A 299 1.25 17.29 2.54
N ASP A 300 2.11 16.26 2.61
CA ASP A 300 2.01 15.04 1.79
C ASP A 300 0.62 14.41 1.93
N GLU A 301 0.11 14.29 3.14
CA GLU A 301 -1.20 13.70 3.40
C GLU A 301 -2.35 14.51 2.80
N TYR A 302 -2.34 15.84 3.01
CA TYR A 302 -3.31 16.72 2.35
C TYR A 302 -3.25 16.60 0.84
N MET A 303 -2.03 16.60 0.27
CA MET A 303 -1.83 16.59 -1.18
C MET A 303 -2.30 15.28 -1.81
N THR A 304 -2.04 14.15 -1.17
CA THR A 304 -2.50 12.82 -1.59
C THR A 304 -4.01 12.80 -1.81
N TYR A 305 -4.79 13.21 -0.82
CA TYR A 305 -6.25 13.23 -0.95
C TYR A 305 -6.76 14.31 -1.92
N ALA A 306 -6.08 15.43 -2.00
CA ALA A 306 -6.46 16.51 -2.92
C ALA A 306 -6.16 16.14 -4.39
N VAL A 307 -5.08 15.43 -4.67
CA VAL A 307 -4.75 14.91 -6.01
C VAL A 307 -5.77 13.86 -6.44
N PHE A 308 -6.27 13.03 -5.52
CA PHE A 308 -7.39 12.14 -5.83
C PHE A 308 -8.64 12.91 -6.30
N LEU A 309 -8.94 14.07 -5.70
CA LEU A 309 -10.06 14.90 -6.14
C LEU A 309 -9.81 15.54 -7.54
N LEU A 310 -8.56 15.83 -7.91
CA LEU A 310 -8.24 16.23 -9.29
C LEU A 310 -8.47 15.06 -10.27
N TYR A 311 -8.09 13.85 -9.89
CA TYR A 311 -8.40 12.65 -10.69
C TYR A 311 -9.92 12.49 -10.87
N CYS A 312 -10.70 12.67 -9.80
CA CYS A 312 -12.15 12.61 -9.87
C CYS A 312 -12.73 13.70 -10.79
N LYS A 313 -12.21 14.93 -10.72
CA LYS A 313 -12.61 16.04 -11.59
C LYS A 313 -12.45 15.71 -13.09
N ASP A 314 -11.41 14.98 -13.43
CA ASP A 314 -11.11 14.65 -14.83
C ASP A 314 -11.87 13.39 -15.33
N HIS A 315 -12.50 12.60 -14.42
CA HIS A 315 -13.06 11.30 -14.79
C HIS A 315 -14.53 11.08 -14.46
N TYR A 316 -15.13 11.92 -13.63
CA TYR A 316 -16.51 11.80 -13.20
C TYR A 316 -17.30 13.08 -13.48
N ASP A 317 -18.61 12.99 -13.49
CA ASP A 317 -19.49 14.15 -13.63
C ASP A 317 -19.47 15.07 -12.40
N GLN A 318 -20.01 16.27 -12.57
CA GLN A 318 -20.00 17.30 -11.55
C GLN A 318 -20.70 16.87 -10.25
N ALA A 319 -21.85 16.17 -10.36
CA ALA A 319 -22.60 15.72 -9.19
C ALA A 319 -21.80 14.67 -8.38
N THR A 320 -21.15 13.75 -9.07
CA THR A 320 -20.23 12.77 -8.46
C THR A 320 -19.04 13.45 -7.80
N LEU A 321 -18.40 14.43 -8.48
CA LEU A 321 -17.29 15.19 -7.94
C LEU A 321 -17.68 15.95 -6.65
N GLU A 322 -18.82 16.61 -6.62
CA GLU A 322 -19.32 17.31 -5.44
C GLU A 322 -19.54 16.36 -4.25
N LYS A 323 -20.15 15.21 -4.49
CA LYS A 323 -20.34 14.19 -3.47
C LYS A 323 -19.01 13.69 -2.93
N VAL A 324 -18.10 13.25 -3.80
CA VAL A 324 -16.80 12.72 -3.40
C VAL A 324 -15.98 13.79 -2.69
N THR A 325 -16.03 15.05 -3.13
CA THR A 325 -15.33 16.16 -2.46
C THR A 325 -15.85 16.33 -1.03
N LYS A 326 -17.16 16.30 -0.83
CA LYS A 326 -17.75 16.38 0.51
C LYS A 326 -17.33 15.19 1.39
N ASP A 327 -17.34 13.98 0.84
CA ASP A 327 -16.98 12.76 1.57
C ASP A 327 -15.49 12.78 1.97
N ILE A 328 -14.60 13.24 1.08
CA ILE A 328 -13.16 13.37 1.37
C ILE A 328 -12.90 14.46 2.41
N ILE A 329 -13.57 15.62 2.34
CA ILE A 329 -13.44 16.67 3.36
C ILE A 329 -13.85 16.13 4.72
N GLY A 330 -15.00 15.42 4.82
CA GLY A 330 -15.46 14.80 6.06
C GLY A 330 -14.49 13.75 6.59
N LEU A 331 -14.03 12.84 5.71
CA LEU A 331 -13.03 11.82 6.06
C LEU A 331 -11.74 12.44 6.63
N MET A 332 -11.24 13.49 6.00
CA MET A 332 -10.00 14.14 6.43
C MET A 332 -10.18 14.92 7.73
N ASP A 333 -11.34 15.52 7.95
CA ASP A 333 -11.67 16.18 9.22
C ASP A 333 -11.73 15.16 10.36
N ASP A 334 -12.40 14.04 10.18
CA ASP A 334 -12.47 12.93 11.14
C ASP A 334 -11.06 12.35 11.46
N ARG A 335 -10.16 12.35 10.47
CA ARG A 335 -8.76 11.95 10.64
C ARG A 335 -7.88 13.02 11.28
N GLY A 336 -8.44 14.19 11.58
CA GLY A 336 -7.72 15.30 12.20
C GLY A 336 -7.00 16.24 11.26
N PHE A 337 -7.47 16.37 10.00
CA PHE A 337 -6.94 17.29 8.98
C PHE A 337 -7.99 18.35 8.60
N PRO A 338 -8.28 19.33 9.47
CA PRO A 338 -9.45 20.21 9.39
C PRO A 338 -9.39 21.25 8.26
N LYS A 339 -8.25 21.39 7.57
CA LYS A 339 -8.08 22.36 6.48
C LYS A 339 -8.31 21.76 5.09
N MET A 340 -8.81 20.52 4.98
CA MET A 340 -9.00 19.84 3.68
C MET A 340 -9.88 20.64 2.71
N LYS A 341 -10.92 21.30 3.19
CA LYS A 341 -11.80 22.13 2.36
C LYS A 341 -11.00 23.25 1.67
N ILE A 342 -10.33 24.10 2.43
CA ILE A 342 -9.57 25.23 1.87
C ILE A 342 -8.39 24.75 1.01
N PHE A 343 -7.78 23.63 1.38
CA PHE A 343 -6.70 23.02 0.62
C PHE A 343 -7.19 22.60 -0.77
N THR A 344 -8.32 21.92 -0.86
CA THR A 344 -8.95 21.45 -2.11
C THR A 344 -9.41 22.63 -2.98
N GLU A 345 -10.06 23.64 -2.40
CA GLU A 345 -10.52 24.84 -3.12
C GLU A 345 -9.34 25.57 -3.79
N ASN A 346 -8.23 25.76 -3.06
CA ASN A 346 -7.03 26.37 -3.61
C ASN A 346 -6.40 25.51 -4.71
N LEU A 347 -6.37 24.16 -4.52
CA LEU A 347 -5.85 23.24 -5.52
C LEU A 347 -6.65 23.29 -6.84
N PHE A 348 -7.98 23.28 -6.75
CA PHE A 348 -8.84 23.40 -7.92
C PHE A 348 -8.67 24.74 -8.64
N LYS A 349 -8.49 25.82 -7.89
CA LYS A 349 -8.23 27.16 -8.45
C LYS A 349 -6.91 27.20 -9.23
N ILE A 350 -5.83 26.71 -8.63
CA ILE A 350 -4.50 26.64 -9.29
C ILE A 350 -4.57 25.73 -10.52
N ARG A 351 -5.16 24.53 -10.41
CA ARG A 351 -5.31 23.64 -11.57
C ARG A 351 -6.09 24.29 -12.72
N SER A 352 -7.09 25.10 -12.42
CA SER A 352 -7.86 25.83 -13.45
C SER A 352 -7.06 26.96 -14.11
N ALA A 353 -6.11 27.57 -13.40
CA ALA A 353 -5.19 28.56 -13.95
C ALA A 353 -4.07 27.92 -14.81
N HIS A 354 -3.72 26.66 -14.53
CA HIS A 354 -2.64 25.91 -15.18
C HIS A 354 -3.14 24.58 -15.80
N PRO A 355 -4.11 24.62 -16.74
CA PRO A 355 -4.79 23.40 -17.21
C PRO A 355 -3.89 22.41 -17.96
N ASN A 356 -2.82 22.90 -18.59
CA ASN A 356 -1.91 22.12 -19.44
C ASN A 356 -0.54 21.84 -18.80
N GLU A 357 -0.32 22.32 -17.57
CA GLU A 357 0.94 22.13 -16.86
C GLU A 357 0.91 20.90 -15.96
N LYS A 358 2.10 20.36 -15.70
CA LYS A 358 2.29 19.30 -14.71
C LYS A 358 2.10 19.85 -13.30
N ILE A 359 1.62 19.02 -12.41
CA ILE A 359 1.38 19.37 -11.00
C ILE A 359 2.67 19.88 -10.34
N ASP A 360 3.82 19.26 -10.65
CA ASP A 360 5.14 19.67 -10.16
C ASP A 360 5.46 21.15 -10.43
N GLN A 361 5.02 21.66 -11.57
CA GLN A 361 5.41 23.00 -12.07
C GLN A 361 4.78 24.14 -11.27
N TRP A 362 3.58 23.96 -10.75
CA TRP A 362 2.85 24.98 -10.00
C TRP A 362 2.84 24.75 -8.47
N TYR A 363 3.59 23.77 -7.94
CA TYR A 363 3.71 23.54 -6.48
C TYR A 363 4.11 24.81 -5.71
N PRO A 364 5.12 25.60 -6.14
CA PRO A 364 5.51 26.82 -5.40
C PRO A 364 4.40 27.86 -5.36
N GLU A 365 3.62 28.01 -6.45
CA GLU A 365 2.50 28.95 -6.50
C GLU A 365 1.35 28.48 -5.60
N PHE A 366 1.02 27.18 -5.66
CA PHE A 366 0.03 26.57 -4.79
C PHE A 366 0.36 26.77 -3.31
N LEU A 367 1.60 26.52 -2.90
CA LEU A 367 2.04 26.73 -1.52
C LEU A 367 1.92 28.19 -1.06
N LYS A 368 2.17 29.15 -1.94
CA LYS A 368 2.02 30.59 -1.63
C LYS A 368 0.57 30.97 -1.32
N THR A 369 -0.43 30.25 -1.83
CA THR A 369 -1.85 30.52 -1.52
C THR A 369 -2.19 30.39 -0.03
N PHE A 370 -1.34 29.75 0.74
CA PHE A 370 -1.48 29.57 2.20
C PHE A 370 -0.57 30.49 3.01
N ALA A 371 0.43 31.14 2.39
CA ALA A 371 1.39 31.99 3.10
C ALA A 371 0.76 33.33 3.55
N ASP A 372 -0.22 33.84 2.83
CA ASP A 372 -0.81 35.16 3.04
C ASP A 372 -2.06 35.15 3.96
N LYS A 373 -2.38 33.98 4.56
CA LYS A 373 -3.55 33.81 5.44
C LYS A 373 -3.12 33.60 6.90
N LYS A 374 -2.30 34.55 7.43
CA LYS A 374 -2.04 34.68 8.86
C LYS A 374 -3.09 35.52 9.53
#